data_5a0077e28f613d267fea319ec0dc9ae5
#
_entry.id   5a0077e28f613d267fea319ec0dc9ae5
#
_cell.length_a   1.000
_cell.length_b   1.000
_cell.length_c   1.000
_cell.angle_alpha   90.00
_cell.angle_beta   90.00
_cell.angle_gamma   90.00
#
_symmetry.space_group_name_H-M   'P 1'
#
loop_
_entity.id
_entity.type
_entity.pdbx_description
1 polymer ?
#
loop_
_entity_poly.entity_id
_entity_poly.type
_entity_poly.pdbx_seq_one_letter_code
_entity_poly.pdbx_strand_id
1 'polypeptide(L)'
;GIHVVKYEIVNNAKEAEEFYQKCLNEGYEGAVFRNPNGKHKSGRSTLKENDFLRAKLQSDKEALVLSVYEAMENQNEATINELGRTQRSTHQENLVGKGMVGGLVCKCLETGLQINVGPGKMKHNQREYYWLHQDEIVGKIIKYKSMDKGVKDLPRFARYIDIRSERDM
;
A
#
# COMPACT_ATOMS: atom_id res chain seq x y z
N GLY A 1 -14.33 -19.30 -22.71
CA GLY A 1 -13.11 -19.94 -23.17
C GLY A 1 -12.01 -19.82 -22.13
N ILE A 2 -11.05 -20.75 -22.13
CA ILE A 2 -9.86 -20.66 -21.29
C ILE A 2 -8.81 -19.93 -22.10
N HIS A 3 -8.28 -18.84 -21.57
CA HIS A 3 -7.16 -18.11 -22.18
C HIS A 3 -5.88 -18.37 -21.39
N VAL A 4 -4.84 -18.84 -22.06
CA VAL A 4 -3.53 -19.00 -21.47
C VAL A 4 -2.80 -17.67 -21.53
N VAL A 5 -2.35 -17.17 -20.38
CA VAL A 5 -1.56 -15.94 -20.31
C VAL A 5 -0.18 -16.21 -20.91
N LYS A 6 0.28 -15.32 -21.80
CA LYS A 6 1.63 -15.39 -22.37
C LYS A 6 2.67 -15.30 -21.27
N TYR A 7 3.74 -16.08 -21.40
CA TYR A 7 4.90 -16.02 -20.53
C TYR A 7 6.19 -16.01 -21.34
N GLU A 8 7.23 -15.45 -20.78
CA GLU A 8 8.57 -15.42 -21.35
C GLU A 8 9.59 -15.83 -20.26
N ILE A 9 10.68 -16.47 -20.66
CA ILE A 9 11.78 -16.79 -19.74
C ILE A 9 12.72 -15.60 -19.74
N VAL A 10 13.00 -15.07 -18.57
CA VAL A 10 13.93 -13.95 -18.35
C VAL A 10 15.11 -14.44 -17.51
N ASN A 11 16.33 -14.12 -17.94
CA ASN A 11 17.55 -14.65 -17.32
C ASN A 11 18.31 -13.62 -16.48
N ASN A 12 17.95 -12.36 -16.61
CA ASN A 12 18.61 -11.26 -15.89
C ASN A 12 17.65 -10.10 -15.62
N ALA A 13 18.10 -9.14 -14.82
CA ALA A 13 17.29 -8.00 -14.41
C ALA A 13 16.87 -7.11 -15.59
N LYS A 14 17.70 -7.00 -16.62
CA LYS A 14 17.40 -6.18 -17.80
C LYS A 14 16.23 -6.78 -18.60
N GLU A 15 16.29 -8.08 -18.88
CA GLU A 15 15.20 -8.80 -19.55
C GLU A 15 13.90 -8.76 -18.72
N ALA A 16 14.00 -8.87 -17.41
CA ALA A 16 12.85 -8.74 -16.52
C ALA A 16 12.21 -7.34 -16.58
N GLU A 17 13.02 -6.28 -16.64
CA GLU A 17 12.54 -4.92 -16.80
C GLU A 17 11.90 -4.70 -18.17
N GLU A 18 12.51 -5.19 -19.24
CA GLU A 18 11.96 -5.10 -20.60
C GLU A 18 10.60 -5.82 -20.70
N PHE A 19 10.49 -7.01 -20.11
CA PHE A 19 9.22 -7.72 -20.04
C PHE A 19 8.17 -6.98 -19.21
N TYR A 20 8.57 -6.39 -18.09
CA TYR A 20 7.69 -5.56 -17.26
C TYR A 20 7.14 -4.36 -18.03
N GLN A 21 8.01 -3.62 -18.73
CA GLN A 21 7.62 -2.49 -19.56
C GLN A 21 6.69 -2.90 -20.71
N LYS A 22 6.94 -4.04 -21.33
CA LYS A 22 6.05 -4.63 -22.34
C LYS A 22 4.65 -4.89 -21.77
N CYS A 23 4.57 -5.50 -20.59
CA CYS A 23 3.29 -5.73 -19.91
C CYS A 23 2.53 -4.41 -19.64
N LEU A 24 3.21 -3.37 -19.18
CA LEU A 24 2.59 -2.06 -18.96
C LEU A 24 2.07 -1.44 -20.25
N ASN A 25 2.84 -1.51 -21.33
CA ASN A 25 2.45 -1.00 -22.66
C ASN A 25 1.25 -1.76 -23.25
N GLU A 26 1.11 -3.05 -22.94
CA GLU A 26 -0.06 -3.86 -23.32
C GLU A 26 -1.27 -3.63 -22.40
N GLY A 27 -1.18 -2.73 -21.39
CA GLY A 27 -2.27 -2.34 -20.50
C GLY A 27 -2.46 -3.23 -19.28
N TYR A 28 -1.53 -4.12 -18.98
CA TYR A 28 -1.54 -4.90 -17.73
C TYR A 28 -1.17 -4.01 -16.52
N GLU A 29 -1.60 -4.39 -15.31
CA GLU A 29 -1.21 -3.71 -14.06
C GLU A 29 0.29 -3.87 -13.72
N GLY A 30 1.00 -4.76 -14.40
CA GLY A 30 2.39 -5.12 -14.16
C GLY A 30 2.68 -6.56 -14.52
N ALA A 31 3.78 -7.10 -14.01
CA ALA A 31 4.26 -8.44 -14.31
C ALA A 31 4.36 -9.32 -13.05
N VAL A 32 4.28 -10.62 -13.27
CA VAL A 32 4.51 -11.62 -12.23
C VAL A 32 5.74 -12.45 -12.65
N PHE A 33 6.74 -12.49 -11.77
CA PHE A 33 7.95 -13.29 -11.98
C PHE A 33 7.92 -14.49 -11.04
N ARG A 34 8.22 -15.65 -11.58
CA ARG A 34 8.28 -16.90 -10.83
C ARG A 34 9.61 -17.59 -11.07
N ASN A 35 10.25 -18.01 -9.99
CA ASN A 35 11.41 -18.89 -10.08
C ASN A 35 10.98 -20.26 -10.63
N PRO A 36 11.50 -20.74 -11.78
CA PRO A 36 11.12 -22.03 -12.35
C PRO A 36 11.44 -23.21 -11.43
N ASN A 37 12.46 -23.08 -10.59
CA ASN A 37 12.87 -24.08 -9.60
C ASN A 37 12.23 -23.85 -8.22
N GLY A 38 11.42 -22.81 -8.08
CA GLY A 38 10.76 -22.47 -6.83
C GLY A 38 9.67 -23.48 -6.45
N LYS A 39 9.58 -23.78 -5.16
CA LYS A 39 8.55 -24.70 -4.63
C LYS A 39 7.17 -24.02 -4.60
N HIS A 40 6.14 -24.81 -4.82
CA HIS A 40 4.78 -24.33 -4.57
C HIS A 40 4.58 -24.10 -3.07
N LYS A 41 4.15 -22.88 -2.70
CA LYS A 41 3.84 -22.51 -1.33
C LYS A 41 2.35 -22.25 -1.16
N SER A 42 1.75 -22.85 -0.16
CA SER A 42 0.43 -22.46 0.28
C SER A 42 0.50 -21.14 1.06
N GLY A 43 -0.09 -20.08 0.54
CA GLY A 43 -0.09 -18.75 1.16
C GLY A 43 0.75 -17.70 0.41
N ARG A 44 1.17 -16.65 1.14
CA ARG A 44 1.95 -15.55 0.54
C ARG A 44 3.42 -15.90 0.42
N SER A 45 3.98 -15.67 -0.76
CA SER A 45 5.42 -15.63 -0.98
C SER A 45 6.02 -14.35 -0.39
N THR A 46 7.25 -14.42 0.09
CA THR A 46 7.98 -13.28 0.63
C THR A 46 9.15 -12.90 -0.29
N LEU A 47 9.61 -11.65 -0.20
CA LEU A 47 10.79 -11.20 -0.94
C LEU A 47 12.06 -11.99 -0.62
N LYS A 48 12.15 -12.56 0.60
CA LYS A 48 13.30 -13.38 1.01
C LYS A 48 13.34 -14.72 0.31
N GLU A 49 12.16 -15.31 0.03
CA GLU A 49 12.07 -16.61 -0.68
C GLU A 49 12.34 -16.45 -2.17
N ASN A 50 12.02 -15.28 -2.75
CA ASN A 50 12.27 -14.94 -4.14
C ASN A 50 11.67 -15.90 -5.19
N ASP A 51 10.70 -16.72 -4.78
CA ASP A 51 10.09 -17.74 -5.65
C ASP A 51 8.94 -17.18 -6.48
N PHE A 52 8.29 -16.11 -6.00
CA PHE A 52 7.14 -15.49 -6.64
C PHE A 52 7.09 -14.00 -6.34
N LEU A 53 7.40 -13.19 -7.33
CA LEU A 53 7.47 -11.74 -7.23
C LEU A 53 6.41 -11.07 -8.11
N ARG A 54 5.83 -10.00 -7.62
CA ARG A 54 4.92 -9.14 -8.39
C ARG A 54 5.49 -7.75 -8.53
N ALA A 55 5.78 -7.35 -9.75
CA ALA A 55 6.12 -5.99 -10.11
C ALA A 55 4.83 -5.24 -10.51
N LYS A 56 4.55 -4.14 -9.84
CA LYS A 56 3.40 -3.28 -10.13
C LYS A 56 3.84 -1.83 -10.19
N LEU A 57 3.25 -1.08 -11.11
CA LEU A 57 3.48 0.36 -11.19
C LEU A 57 2.99 1.04 -9.91
N GLN A 58 3.85 1.85 -9.32
CA GLN A 58 3.53 2.73 -8.19
C GLN A 58 4.03 4.11 -8.54
N SER A 59 3.17 5.11 -8.36
CA SER A 59 3.54 6.51 -8.55
C SER A 59 3.76 7.19 -7.21
N ASP A 60 4.77 8.05 -7.16
CA ASP A 60 5.01 8.96 -6.05
C ASP A 60 4.23 10.25 -6.32
N LYS A 61 3.36 10.63 -5.40
CA LYS A 61 2.49 11.81 -5.49
C LYS A 61 2.58 12.63 -4.22
N GLU A 62 2.02 13.84 -4.27
CA GLU A 62 2.02 14.78 -3.15
C GLU A 62 0.60 15.13 -2.73
N ALA A 63 0.43 15.32 -1.43
CA ALA A 63 -0.84 15.73 -0.85
C ALA A 63 -0.65 16.63 0.36
N LEU A 64 -1.58 17.58 0.52
CA LEU A 64 -1.69 18.42 1.71
C LEU A 64 -2.46 17.66 2.80
N VAL A 65 -1.91 17.58 3.99
CA VAL A 65 -2.57 16.96 5.14
C VAL A 65 -3.66 17.90 5.69
N LEU A 66 -4.89 17.40 5.73
CA LEU A 66 -6.06 18.13 6.25
C LEU A 66 -6.36 17.75 7.71
N SER A 67 -6.26 16.47 8.03
CA SER A 67 -6.49 15.94 9.38
C SER A 67 -5.84 14.57 9.57
N VAL A 68 -5.82 14.13 10.83
CA VAL A 68 -5.28 12.84 11.26
C VAL A 68 -6.42 12.01 11.83
N TYR A 69 -6.41 10.70 11.62
CA TYR A 69 -7.31 9.78 12.31
C TYR A 69 -6.55 8.69 13.06
N GLU A 70 -7.18 8.22 14.14
CA GLU A 70 -6.58 7.26 15.07
C GLU A 70 -6.49 5.85 14.47
N ALA A 71 -5.45 5.13 14.83
CA ALA A 71 -5.37 3.70 14.60
C ALA A 71 -6.26 2.97 15.61
N MET A 72 -7.10 2.07 15.13
CA MET A 72 -7.99 1.28 15.97
C MET A 72 -7.44 -0.14 16.13
N GLU A 73 -7.58 -0.70 17.32
CA GLU A 73 -7.37 -2.10 17.61
C GLU A 73 -8.70 -2.84 17.65
N ASN A 74 -8.77 -3.92 16.90
CA ASN A 74 -9.96 -4.77 16.91
C ASN A 74 -9.85 -5.80 18.07
N GLN A 75 -10.58 -5.56 19.16
CA GLN A 75 -10.67 -6.42 20.34
C GLN A 75 -11.88 -7.36 20.31
N ASN A 76 -12.63 -7.44 19.20
CA ASN A 76 -13.69 -8.41 19.03
C ASN A 76 -13.16 -9.83 19.24
N GLU A 77 -14.04 -10.73 19.69
CA GLU A 77 -13.70 -12.13 19.91
C GLU A 77 -13.10 -12.78 18.65
N ALA A 78 -12.05 -13.55 18.87
CA ALA A 78 -11.36 -14.27 17.81
C ALA A 78 -12.07 -15.60 17.56
N THR A 79 -12.56 -15.80 16.35
CA THR A 79 -13.14 -17.06 15.87
C THR A 79 -12.20 -17.70 14.84
N ILE A 80 -12.37 -18.99 14.62
CA ILE A 80 -11.65 -19.72 13.57
C ILE A 80 -12.60 -19.84 12.36
N ASN A 81 -12.15 -19.36 11.18
CA ASN A 81 -12.93 -19.50 9.97
C ASN A 81 -12.81 -20.91 9.37
N GLU A 82 -13.59 -21.19 8.31
CA GLU A 82 -13.60 -22.49 7.60
C GLU A 82 -12.23 -22.92 7.06
N LEU A 83 -11.30 -21.98 6.90
CA LEU A 83 -9.93 -22.24 6.43
C LEU A 83 -8.94 -22.46 7.60
N GLY A 84 -9.41 -22.60 8.84
CA GLY A 84 -8.59 -22.78 10.03
C GLY A 84 -7.78 -21.53 10.43
N ARG A 85 -8.16 -20.34 9.96
CA ARG A 85 -7.48 -19.07 10.28
C ARG A 85 -8.27 -18.28 11.30
N THR A 86 -7.56 -17.61 12.20
CA THR A 86 -8.16 -16.67 13.14
C THR A 86 -8.81 -15.52 12.40
N GLN A 87 -10.09 -15.29 12.67
CA GLN A 87 -10.87 -14.18 12.16
C GLN A 87 -11.52 -13.44 13.33
N ARG A 88 -11.61 -12.10 13.22
CA ARG A 88 -12.37 -11.27 14.17
C ARG A 88 -13.45 -10.54 13.43
N SER A 89 -14.60 -10.35 14.09
CA SER A 89 -15.68 -9.52 13.57
C SER A 89 -15.17 -8.10 13.27
N THR A 90 -15.73 -7.46 12.27
CA THR A 90 -15.45 -6.05 11.91
C THR A 90 -16.43 -5.07 12.59
N HIS A 91 -17.26 -5.55 13.54
CA HIS A 91 -18.15 -4.69 14.30
C HIS A 91 -17.36 -3.63 15.07
N GLN A 92 -17.92 -2.42 15.16
CA GLN A 92 -17.25 -1.27 15.76
C GLN A 92 -17.27 -1.30 17.30
N GLU A 93 -18.11 -2.13 17.91
CA GLU A 93 -18.35 -2.17 19.36
C GLU A 93 -17.08 -2.34 20.20
N ASN A 94 -16.12 -3.15 19.71
CA ASN A 94 -14.87 -3.42 20.42
C ASN A 94 -13.64 -2.92 19.64
N LEU A 95 -13.79 -1.83 18.89
CA LEU A 95 -12.67 -1.11 18.32
C LEU A 95 -12.18 -0.08 19.33
N VAL A 96 -10.95 -0.24 19.79
CA VAL A 96 -10.32 0.64 20.79
C VAL A 96 -9.21 1.44 20.13
N GLY A 97 -9.15 2.74 20.42
CA GLY A 97 -8.09 3.62 19.95
C GLY A 97 -6.72 3.21 20.50
N LYS A 98 -5.68 3.34 19.66
CA LYS A 98 -4.29 2.96 20.00
C LYS A 98 -3.43 4.13 20.43
N GLY A 99 -3.96 5.35 20.52
CA GLY A 99 -3.18 6.55 20.81
C GLY A 99 -2.11 6.87 19.76
N MET A 100 -2.36 6.49 18.51
CA MET A 100 -1.41 6.73 17.42
C MET A 100 -2.13 6.98 16.08
N VAL A 101 -1.42 7.59 15.13
CA VAL A 101 -1.91 7.84 13.77
C VAL A 101 -2.27 6.52 13.08
N GLY A 102 -3.53 6.37 12.70
CA GLY A 102 -4.03 5.31 11.82
C GLY A 102 -3.86 5.65 10.35
N GLY A 103 -3.94 6.93 10.04
CA GLY A 103 -3.69 7.48 8.72
C GLY A 103 -4.00 8.98 8.68
N LEU A 104 -3.87 9.56 7.50
CA LEU A 104 -4.00 10.98 7.22
C LEU A 104 -5.13 11.18 6.20
N VAL A 105 -5.99 12.15 6.47
CA VAL A 105 -6.91 12.68 5.47
C VAL A 105 -6.19 13.79 4.73
N CYS A 106 -6.02 13.65 3.43
CA CYS A 106 -5.21 14.56 2.63
C CYS A 106 -5.98 15.06 1.41
N LYS A 107 -5.56 16.20 0.88
CA LYS A 107 -5.96 16.71 -0.43
C LYS A 107 -4.83 16.45 -1.41
N CYS A 108 -5.06 15.61 -2.43
CA CYS A 108 -4.10 15.37 -3.51
C CYS A 108 -3.83 16.67 -4.24
N LEU A 109 -2.56 17.05 -4.41
CA LEU A 109 -2.19 18.30 -5.08
C LEU A 109 -2.43 18.24 -6.60
N GLU A 110 -2.36 17.05 -7.17
CA GLU A 110 -2.52 16.82 -8.59
C GLU A 110 -4.00 16.86 -9.03
N THR A 111 -4.86 16.18 -8.27
CA THR A 111 -6.29 16.02 -8.63
C THR A 111 -7.23 16.92 -7.82
N GLY A 112 -6.77 17.50 -6.72
CA GLY A 112 -7.59 18.25 -5.77
C GLY A 112 -8.55 17.39 -4.94
N LEU A 113 -8.59 16.09 -5.16
CA LEU A 113 -9.49 15.18 -4.47
C LEU A 113 -9.02 14.88 -3.04
N GLN A 114 -9.98 14.68 -2.15
CA GLN A 114 -9.69 14.20 -0.80
C GLN A 114 -9.42 12.69 -0.82
N ILE A 115 -8.32 12.28 -0.20
CA ILE A 115 -7.84 10.91 -0.15
C ILE A 115 -7.44 10.53 1.28
N ASN A 116 -7.54 9.25 1.58
CA ASN A 116 -7.01 8.70 2.83
C ASN A 116 -5.65 8.04 2.57
N VAL A 117 -4.63 8.51 3.26
CA VAL A 117 -3.25 8.02 3.16
C VAL A 117 -2.91 7.23 4.42
N GLY A 118 -2.66 5.93 4.26
CA GLY A 118 -2.24 5.08 5.37
C GLY A 118 -0.84 5.45 5.87
N PRO A 119 -0.45 5.01 7.08
CA PRO A 119 0.78 5.44 7.75
C PRO A 119 2.08 5.01 7.03
N GLY A 120 2.02 4.01 6.15
CA GLY A 120 3.11 3.62 5.26
C GLY A 120 4.47 3.44 5.93
N LYS A 121 5.42 4.34 5.62
CA LYS A 121 6.79 4.34 6.19
C LYS A 121 6.90 5.03 7.56
N MET A 122 5.82 5.62 8.06
CA MET A 122 5.82 6.27 9.38
C MET A 122 6.13 5.24 10.48
N LYS A 123 7.19 5.47 11.23
CA LYS A 123 7.60 4.59 12.33
C LYS A 123 6.59 4.67 13.49
N HIS A 124 6.58 3.66 14.36
CA HIS A 124 5.63 3.58 15.47
C HIS A 124 5.70 4.81 16.38
N ASN A 125 6.89 5.20 16.81
CA ASN A 125 7.12 6.39 17.61
C ASN A 125 6.70 7.70 16.91
N GLN A 126 6.86 7.79 15.61
CA GLN A 126 6.38 8.94 14.83
C GLN A 126 4.84 8.99 14.79
N ARG A 127 4.18 7.83 14.70
CA ARG A 127 2.72 7.73 14.72
C ARG A 127 2.14 8.16 16.08
N GLU A 128 2.77 7.78 17.18
CA GLU A 128 2.40 8.24 18.53
C GLU A 128 2.66 9.74 18.68
N TYR A 129 3.81 10.20 18.24
CA TYR A 129 4.20 11.61 18.31
C TYR A 129 3.21 12.51 17.54
N TYR A 130 2.93 12.23 16.26
CA TYR A 130 2.01 13.03 15.45
C TYR A 130 0.54 12.88 15.87
N TRP A 131 0.18 11.85 16.62
CA TRP A 131 -1.14 11.77 17.24
C TRP A 131 -1.31 12.80 18.35
N LEU A 132 -0.28 13.00 19.16
CA LEU A 132 -0.26 14.00 20.24
C LEU A 132 0.01 15.43 19.73
N HIS A 133 0.73 15.57 18.61
CA HIS A 133 1.16 16.84 18.02
C HIS A 133 0.65 16.97 16.59
N GLN A 134 -0.67 16.96 16.43
CA GLN A 134 -1.31 16.95 15.11
C GLN A 134 -1.04 18.24 14.32
N ASP A 135 -0.86 19.35 15.00
CA ASP A 135 -0.50 20.67 14.45
C ASP A 135 0.84 20.66 13.70
N GLU A 136 1.74 19.74 14.03
CA GLU A 136 3.03 19.63 13.34
C GLU A 136 2.96 18.91 11.99
N ILE A 137 1.90 18.14 11.73
CA ILE A 137 1.72 17.41 10.47
C ILE A 137 0.55 17.95 9.65
N VAL A 138 -0.50 18.47 10.28
CA VAL A 138 -1.63 19.10 9.59
C VAL A 138 -1.16 20.39 8.90
N GLY A 139 -1.56 20.59 7.65
CA GLY A 139 -1.09 21.68 6.80
C GLY A 139 0.27 21.45 6.13
N LYS A 140 0.97 20.35 6.42
CA LYS A 140 2.19 19.99 5.71
C LYS A 140 1.89 19.23 4.42
N ILE A 141 2.80 19.35 3.45
CA ILE A 141 2.78 18.56 2.22
C ILE A 141 3.55 17.27 2.48
N ILE A 142 2.95 16.14 2.12
CA ILE A 142 3.56 14.83 2.23
C ILE A 142 3.76 14.19 0.86
N LYS A 143 4.78 13.36 0.73
CA LYS A 143 4.93 12.37 -0.35
C LYS A 143 4.22 11.09 0.02
N TYR A 144 3.47 10.54 -0.91
CA TYR A 144 2.82 9.25 -0.75
C TYR A 144 2.96 8.40 -2.02
N LYS A 145 2.96 7.09 -1.85
CA LYS A 145 2.87 6.11 -2.95
C LYS A 145 1.46 5.60 -3.08
N SER A 146 1.01 5.48 -4.32
CA SER A 146 -0.27 4.84 -4.63
C SER A 146 -0.18 3.99 -5.89
N MET A 147 -1.19 3.15 -6.10
CA MET A 147 -1.47 2.54 -7.38
C MET A 147 -2.46 3.44 -8.13
N ASP A 148 -2.16 3.74 -9.40
CA ASP A 148 -2.87 4.77 -10.17
C ASP A 148 -4.31 4.40 -10.55
N LYS A 149 -4.68 3.11 -10.55
CA LYS A 149 -6.03 2.69 -10.92
C LYS A 149 -6.84 2.25 -9.71
N GLY A 150 -7.84 3.04 -9.35
CA GLY A 150 -8.90 2.72 -8.39
C GLY A 150 -10.28 2.69 -9.03
N VAL A 151 -11.26 2.09 -8.36
CA VAL A 151 -12.64 1.93 -8.86
C VAL A 151 -13.42 3.26 -8.89
N LYS A 152 -12.92 4.33 -8.25
CA LYS A 152 -13.62 5.62 -8.09
C LYS A 152 -12.71 6.82 -8.39
N ASP A 153 -11.82 6.72 -9.37
CA ASP A 153 -10.82 7.75 -9.69
C ASP A 153 -9.94 8.19 -8.50
N LEU A 154 -9.99 7.44 -7.40
CA LEU A 154 -9.17 7.63 -6.21
C LEU A 154 -7.97 6.67 -6.23
N PRO A 155 -6.79 7.12 -5.79
CA PRO A 155 -5.60 6.28 -5.73
C PRO A 155 -5.82 5.10 -4.77
N ARG A 156 -5.47 3.89 -5.21
CA ARG A 156 -5.55 2.70 -4.36
C ARG A 156 -4.31 2.57 -3.49
N PHE A 157 -4.51 2.16 -2.25
CA PHE A 157 -3.44 1.88 -1.30
C PHE A 157 -2.46 3.05 -1.12
N ALA A 158 -2.97 4.28 -1.05
CA ALA A 158 -2.16 5.44 -0.75
C ALA A 158 -1.45 5.28 0.60
N ARG A 159 -0.11 5.40 0.61
CA ARG A 159 0.74 5.19 1.78
C ARG A 159 1.78 6.29 1.90
N TYR A 160 1.88 6.84 3.10
CA TYR A 160 2.85 7.85 3.46
C TYR A 160 4.30 7.38 3.21
N ILE A 161 5.11 8.27 2.65
CA ILE A 161 6.55 8.07 2.49
C ILE A 161 7.31 8.98 3.42
N ASP A 162 7.08 10.31 3.28
CA ASP A 162 7.80 11.34 4.02
C ASP A 162 7.07 12.69 3.97
N ILE A 163 7.44 13.62 4.85
CA ILE A 163 7.05 15.02 4.76
C ILE A 163 7.97 15.70 3.76
N ARG A 164 7.40 16.52 2.88
CA ARG A 164 8.22 17.32 1.97
C ARG A 164 8.98 18.39 2.73
N SER A 165 10.28 18.44 2.50
CA SER A 165 11.14 19.47 3.06
C SER A 165 10.82 20.83 2.43
N GLU A 166 10.83 21.90 3.22
CA GLU A 166 10.66 23.27 2.73
C GLU A 166 11.80 23.69 1.77
N ARG A 167 12.91 22.94 1.75
CA ARG A 167 14.04 23.18 0.84
C ARG A 167 13.82 22.64 -0.58
N ASP A 168 12.77 21.85 -0.77
CA ASP A 168 12.41 21.23 -2.05
C ASP A 168 11.25 21.95 -2.76
N MET A 169 10.83 23.11 -2.23
CA MET A 169 9.78 23.96 -2.82
C MET A 169 10.35 25.08 -3.68
#